data_1018cd7fb8a68b98fb75d23436388c79
#
_entry.id   1018cd7fb8a68b98fb75d23436388c79
#
_cell.length_a   1.000
_cell.length_b   1.000
_cell.length_c   1.000
_cell.angle_alpha   90.00
_cell.angle_beta   90.00
_cell.angle_gamma   90.00
#
_symmetry.space_group_name_H-M   'P 1'
#
loop_
_entity.id
_entity.type
_entity.pdbx_description
1 polymer ?
#
loop_
_entity_poly.entity_id
_entity_poly.type
_entity_poly.pdbx_seq_one_letter_code
_entity_poly.pdbx_strand_id
1 'polypeptide(L)'
;MKSLNTLLAMTLLMLCGCAAVPPATQATLTYESVPDGAEIFEGGKSLGYVPVTRTYAGDPKVGTVETPDVKAVWPSGAETSYFTVIPLGSDRQATLQRPANAPGLAQDLENAKTYAAKRKAEAARIKALDQSELARNSARCQTQMREGQKGADDCR
;
A
#
# COMPACT_ATOMS: atom_id res chain seq x y z
N MET A 1 15.07 61.83 -18.22
CA MET A 1 15.08 60.47 -18.81
C MET A 1 15.44 59.42 -17.75
N LYS A 2 14.71 59.36 -16.61
CA LYS A 2 14.97 58.41 -15.53
C LYS A 2 13.73 57.67 -15.02
N SER A 3 12.56 57.78 -15.70
CA SER A 3 11.29 57.23 -15.22
C SER A 3 10.72 56.06 -16.08
N LEU A 4 11.44 55.64 -17.14
CA LEU A 4 10.91 54.60 -18.04
C LEU A 4 11.40 53.17 -17.72
N ASN A 5 12.47 53.02 -16.91
CA ASN A 5 13.00 51.70 -16.54
C ASN A 5 12.35 51.06 -15.32
N THR A 6 11.52 51.77 -14.57
CA THR A 6 10.89 51.22 -13.33
C THR A 6 9.57 50.51 -13.61
N LEU A 7 8.93 50.75 -14.77
CA LEU A 7 7.67 50.12 -15.14
C LEU A 7 7.84 48.72 -15.78
N LEU A 8 9.02 48.38 -16.29
CA LEU A 8 9.27 47.10 -16.95
C LEU A 8 9.65 45.97 -15.99
N ALA A 9 10.00 46.31 -14.74
CA ALA A 9 10.39 45.32 -13.73
C ALA A 9 9.21 44.69 -12.94
N MET A 10 7.99 45.23 -13.09
CA MET A 10 6.86 44.83 -12.24
C MET A 10 5.87 43.85 -12.91
N THR A 11 6.13 43.45 -14.17
CA THR A 11 5.19 42.60 -14.95
C THR A 11 5.61 41.11 -15.02
N LEU A 12 6.69 40.71 -14.34
CA LEU A 12 7.24 39.35 -14.48
C LEU A 12 6.93 38.39 -13.30
N LEU A 13 6.03 38.74 -12.38
CA LEU A 13 5.80 37.95 -11.15
C LEU A 13 4.44 37.27 -11.06
N MET A 14 3.68 37.08 -12.13
CA MET A 14 2.34 36.47 -12.07
C MET A 14 2.17 35.25 -12.98
N LEU A 15 3.18 34.37 -13.09
CA LEU A 15 2.99 33.01 -13.65
C LEU A 15 3.30 31.95 -12.60
N CYS A 16 2.66 32.03 -11.43
CA CYS A 16 2.51 30.86 -10.57
C CYS A 16 1.41 30.00 -11.20
N GLY A 17 1.75 29.24 -12.24
CA GLY A 17 0.87 28.24 -12.83
C GLY A 17 0.59 27.18 -11.77
N CYS A 18 -0.61 27.18 -11.19
CA CYS A 18 -1.11 26.01 -10.46
C CYS A 18 -1.10 24.82 -11.43
N ALA A 19 -0.08 23.97 -11.34
CA ALA A 19 -0.10 22.68 -12.01
C ALA A 19 -1.31 21.91 -11.46
N ALA A 20 -2.36 21.77 -12.27
CA ALA A 20 -3.53 20.97 -11.91
C ALA A 20 -3.06 19.53 -11.70
N VAL A 21 -3.23 19.02 -10.47
CA VAL A 21 -2.96 17.61 -10.19
C VAL A 21 -3.96 16.79 -11.02
N PRO A 22 -3.50 15.83 -11.83
CA PRO A 22 -4.42 15.00 -12.61
C PRO A 22 -5.37 14.26 -11.66
N PRO A 23 -6.65 14.08 -12.04
CA PRO A 23 -7.62 13.38 -11.20
C PRO A 23 -7.19 11.94 -10.98
N ALA A 24 -7.40 11.44 -9.77
CA ALA A 24 -7.09 10.05 -9.44
C ALA A 24 -8.01 9.10 -10.21
N THR A 25 -7.44 8.03 -10.75
CA THR A 25 -8.15 7.00 -11.54
C THR A 25 -8.23 5.65 -10.84
N GLN A 26 -7.65 5.53 -9.65
CA GLN A 26 -7.57 4.29 -8.89
C GLN A 26 -7.78 4.54 -7.40
N ALA A 27 -8.22 3.52 -6.69
CA ALA A 27 -8.28 3.48 -5.24
C ALA A 27 -7.73 2.13 -4.75
N THR A 28 -7.17 2.11 -3.55
CA THR A 28 -6.58 0.92 -2.94
C THR A 28 -7.42 0.49 -1.74
N LEU A 29 -7.66 -0.81 -1.61
CA LEU A 29 -8.35 -1.41 -0.47
C LEU A 29 -7.55 -2.60 0.05
N THR A 30 -7.21 -2.55 1.35
CA THR A 30 -6.56 -3.66 2.05
C THR A 30 -7.59 -4.42 2.87
N TYR A 31 -7.72 -5.71 2.60
CA TYR A 31 -8.60 -6.62 3.34
C TYR A 31 -7.84 -7.25 4.49
N GLU A 32 -8.42 -7.22 5.66
CA GLU A 32 -7.99 -7.92 6.87
C GLU A 32 -9.12 -8.78 7.42
N SER A 33 -8.83 -9.66 8.38
CA SER A 33 -9.85 -10.50 9.03
C SER A 33 -9.68 -10.60 10.52
N VAL A 34 -10.78 -10.86 11.22
CA VAL A 34 -10.82 -11.17 12.65
C VAL A 34 -11.67 -12.44 12.85
N PRO A 35 -11.06 -13.54 13.36
CA PRO A 35 -9.63 -13.77 13.61
C PRO A 35 -8.76 -13.66 12.35
N ASP A 36 -7.47 -13.39 12.53
CA ASP A 36 -6.50 -13.30 11.43
C ASP A 36 -6.36 -14.64 10.68
N GLY A 37 -5.95 -14.60 9.39
CA GLY A 37 -5.66 -15.80 8.60
C GLY A 37 -6.82 -16.33 7.76
N ALA A 38 -7.86 -15.53 7.51
CA ALA A 38 -8.83 -15.87 6.47
C ALA A 38 -8.20 -15.75 5.06
N GLU A 39 -8.64 -16.60 4.16
CA GLU A 39 -8.34 -16.54 2.74
C GLU A 39 -9.39 -15.69 2.03
N ILE A 40 -8.96 -14.77 1.17
CA ILE A 40 -9.83 -13.85 0.43
C ILE A 40 -10.05 -14.37 -0.99
N PHE A 41 -11.32 -14.40 -1.41
CA PHE A 41 -11.73 -14.78 -2.75
C PHE A 41 -12.48 -13.62 -3.42
N GLU A 42 -12.21 -13.40 -4.71
CA GLU A 42 -12.91 -12.45 -5.57
C GLU A 42 -13.37 -13.19 -6.84
N GLY A 43 -14.67 -13.22 -7.13
CA GLY A 43 -15.21 -13.95 -8.26
C GLY A 43 -14.86 -15.47 -8.26
N GLY A 44 -14.73 -16.07 -7.09
CA GLY A 44 -14.36 -17.48 -6.91
C GLY A 44 -12.85 -17.77 -7.04
N LYS A 45 -12.03 -16.76 -7.34
CA LYS A 45 -10.57 -16.90 -7.41
C LYS A 45 -9.94 -16.48 -6.08
N SER A 46 -9.04 -17.31 -5.53
CA SER A 46 -8.25 -16.95 -4.36
C SER A 46 -7.31 -15.79 -4.67
N LEU A 47 -7.31 -14.79 -3.80
CA LEU A 47 -6.36 -13.69 -3.77
C LEU A 47 -5.25 -13.92 -2.74
N GLY A 48 -5.37 -14.98 -1.92
CA GLY A 48 -4.46 -15.32 -0.84
C GLY A 48 -5.01 -15.00 0.54
N TYR A 49 -4.15 -15.16 1.53
CA TYR A 49 -4.48 -14.91 2.93
C TYR A 49 -4.29 -13.44 3.30
N VAL A 50 -5.12 -12.95 4.22
CA VAL A 50 -5.02 -11.56 4.73
C VAL A 50 -3.64 -11.26 5.33
N PRO A 51 -3.13 -10.00 5.24
CA PRO A 51 -3.73 -8.87 4.52
C PRO A 51 -3.58 -9.00 3.00
N VAL A 52 -4.64 -8.69 2.26
CA VAL A 52 -4.63 -8.66 0.81
C VAL A 52 -4.96 -7.25 0.34
N THR A 53 -4.06 -6.65 -0.42
CA THR A 53 -4.25 -5.31 -1.00
C THR A 53 -4.67 -5.42 -2.46
N ARG A 54 -5.74 -4.71 -2.81
CA ARG A 54 -6.25 -4.63 -4.17
C ARG A 54 -6.34 -3.19 -4.63
N THR A 55 -6.03 -2.96 -5.90
CA THR A 55 -6.21 -1.67 -6.56
C THR A 55 -7.37 -1.78 -7.55
N TYR A 56 -8.32 -0.87 -7.42
CA TYR A 56 -9.52 -0.79 -8.24
C TYR A 56 -9.47 0.47 -9.10
N ALA A 57 -9.62 0.31 -10.40
CA ALA A 57 -9.71 1.42 -11.35
C ALA A 57 -11.15 1.93 -11.45
N GLY A 58 -11.32 3.24 -11.54
CA GLY A 58 -12.63 3.88 -11.67
C GLY A 58 -12.61 5.07 -12.63
N ASP A 59 -13.80 5.54 -13.00
CA ASP A 59 -13.93 6.75 -13.82
C ASP A 59 -13.70 8.00 -12.95
N PRO A 60 -12.67 8.83 -13.27
CA PRO A 60 -12.39 10.04 -12.52
C PRO A 60 -13.55 11.05 -12.53
N LYS A 61 -14.47 10.96 -13.50
CA LYS A 61 -15.68 11.81 -13.54
C LYS A 61 -16.69 11.42 -12.46
N VAL A 62 -16.72 10.14 -12.06
CA VAL A 62 -17.57 9.62 -10.99
C VAL A 62 -16.95 9.86 -9.63
N GLY A 63 -15.60 9.82 -9.55
CA GLY A 63 -14.83 10.07 -8.34
C GLY A 63 -14.83 8.92 -7.32
N THR A 64 -15.55 7.83 -7.60
CA THR A 64 -15.62 6.63 -6.75
C THR A 64 -15.54 5.37 -7.60
N VAL A 65 -15.20 4.24 -6.96
CA VAL A 65 -15.26 2.91 -7.56
C VAL A 65 -15.96 1.95 -6.62
N GLU A 66 -16.86 1.13 -7.17
CA GLU A 66 -17.50 0.03 -6.46
C GLU A 66 -16.60 -1.20 -6.54
N THR A 67 -16.37 -1.86 -5.39
CA THR A 67 -15.57 -3.08 -5.36
C THR A 67 -16.43 -4.27 -5.77
N PRO A 68 -15.86 -5.30 -6.43
CA PRO A 68 -16.53 -6.58 -6.55
C PRO A 68 -16.82 -7.18 -5.17
N ASP A 69 -17.78 -8.11 -5.11
CA ASP A 69 -17.99 -8.93 -3.93
C ASP A 69 -16.74 -9.77 -3.65
N VAL A 70 -16.22 -9.64 -2.44
CA VAL A 70 -15.18 -10.51 -1.93
C VAL A 70 -15.72 -11.39 -0.81
N LYS A 71 -15.20 -12.61 -0.71
CA LYS A 71 -15.52 -13.56 0.34
C LYS A 71 -14.28 -13.85 1.15
N ALA A 72 -14.38 -13.70 2.49
CA ALA A 72 -13.37 -14.20 3.41
C ALA A 72 -13.79 -15.58 3.91
N VAL A 73 -12.87 -16.56 3.86
CA VAL A 73 -13.11 -17.93 4.29
C VAL A 73 -12.05 -18.32 5.33
N TRP A 74 -12.49 -18.71 6.52
CA TRP A 74 -11.63 -19.18 7.59
C TRP A 74 -11.38 -20.69 7.48
N PRO A 75 -10.32 -21.23 8.11
CA PRO A 75 -9.98 -22.67 8.07
C PRO A 75 -11.09 -23.60 8.56
N SER A 76 -11.99 -23.11 9.43
CA SER A 76 -13.18 -23.85 9.88
C SER A 76 -14.26 -23.98 8.81
N GLY A 77 -14.13 -23.28 7.68
CA GLY A 77 -15.18 -23.13 6.67
C GLY A 77 -16.19 -22.01 6.97
N ALA A 78 -16.01 -21.25 8.06
CA ALA A 78 -16.80 -20.04 8.28
C ALA A 78 -16.49 -19.03 7.18
N GLU A 79 -17.52 -18.32 6.69
CA GLU A 79 -17.36 -17.35 5.61
C GLU A 79 -18.16 -16.09 5.83
N THR A 80 -17.70 -14.98 5.27
CA THR A 80 -18.42 -13.72 5.18
C THR A 80 -18.13 -13.05 3.85
N SER A 81 -19.10 -12.27 3.35
CA SER A 81 -18.96 -11.49 2.12
C SER A 81 -18.87 -10.00 2.44
N TYR A 82 -18.19 -9.26 1.58
CA TYR A 82 -18.00 -7.82 1.73
C TYR A 82 -17.90 -7.14 0.37
N PHE A 83 -18.57 -6.01 0.23
CA PHE A 83 -18.38 -5.07 -0.88
C PHE A 83 -18.45 -3.64 -0.35
N THR A 84 -17.94 -2.68 -1.09
CA THR A 84 -18.00 -1.27 -0.69
C THR A 84 -17.79 -0.34 -1.89
N VAL A 85 -18.06 0.93 -1.68
CA VAL A 85 -17.74 2.01 -2.62
C VAL A 85 -16.63 2.86 -1.99
N ILE A 86 -15.54 3.07 -2.72
CA ILE A 86 -14.37 3.81 -2.24
C ILE A 86 -14.07 5.02 -3.14
N PRO A 87 -13.71 6.18 -2.57
CA PRO A 87 -13.28 7.35 -3.34
C PRO A 87 -11.98 7.06 -4.09
N LEU A 88 -11.88 7.51 -5.34
CA LEU A 88 -10.64 7.44 -6.09
C LEU A 88 -9.54 8.27 -5.41
N GLY A 89 -8.30 7.79 -5.49
CA GLY A 89 -7.15 8.38 -4.80
C GLY A 89 -7.07 8.03 -3.31
N SER A 90 -8.02 7.24 -2.78
CA SER A 90 -7.96 6.81 -1.38
C SER A 90 -7.24 5.47 -1.21
N ASP A 91 -6.62 5.32 -0.04
CA ASP A 91 -6.12 4.06 0.50
C ASP A 91 -6.97 3.72 1.73
N ARG A 92 -7.70 2.61 1.67
CA ARG A 92 -8.67 2.19 2.67
C ARG A 92 -8.37 0.79 3.18
N GLN A 93 -8.89 0.48 4.36
CA GLN A 93 -8.79 -0.82 5.00
C GLN A 93 -10.18 -1.32 5.36
N ALA A 94 -10.43 -2.61 5.09
CA ALA A 94 -11.66 -3.31 5.46
C ALA A 94 -11.31 -4.52 6.31
N THR A 95 -11.88 -4.58 7.53
CA THR A 95 -11.70 -5.70 8.43
C THR A 95 -12.93 -6.59 8.40
N LEU A 96 -12.80 -7.78 7.81
CA LEU A 96 -13.87 -8.77 7.70
C LEU A 96 -13.99 -9.54 9.01
N GLN A 97 -15.21 -9.54 9.58
CA GLN A 97 -15.50 -10.23 10.83
C GLN A 97 -16.03 -11.63 10.54
N ARG A 98 -15.46 -12.62 11.21
CA ARG A 98 -16.01 -13.98 11.20
C ARG A 98 -17.40 -13.98 11.83
N PRO A 99 -18.40 -14.65 11.24
CA PRO A 99 -19.72 -14.77 11.86
C PRO A 99 -19.63 -15.43 13.24
N ALA A 100 -20.22 -14.79 14.26
CA ALA A 100 -20.09 -15.20 15.65
C ALA A 100 -20.67 -16.61 15.92
N ASN A 101 -21.71 -16.97 15.19
CA ASN A 101 -22.45 -18.25 15.33
C ASN A 101 -21.96 -19.35 14.37
N ALA A 102 -20.97 -19.11 13.53
CA ALA A 102 -20.37 -20.15 12.70
C ALA A 102 -19.59 -21.14 13.59
N PRO A 103 -19.62 -22.47 13.31
CA PRO A 103 -18.87 -23.45 14.09
C PRO A 103 -17.36 -23.31 13.86
N GLY A 104 -16.55 -23.89 14.78
CA GLY A 104 -15.10 -24.00 14.59
C GLY A 104 -14.29 -22.76 15.03
N LEU A 105 -14.83 -21.87 15.86
CA LEU A 105 -14.11 -20.68 16.35
C LEU A 105 -12.75 -21.02 17.00
N ALA A 106 -12.69 -22.09 17.79
CA ALA A 106 -11.44 -22.49 18.45
C ALA A 106 -10.34 -22.85 17.44
N GLN A 107 -10.69 -23.50 16.33
CA GLN A 107 -9.79 -23.82 15.22
C GLN A 107 -9.28 -22.54 14.55
N ASP A 108 -10.16 -21.59 14.28
CA ASP A 108 -9.78 -20.33 13.62
C ASP A 108 -8.88 -19.46 14.51
N LEU A 109 -9.14 -19.43 15.82
CA LEU A 109 -8.29 -18.72 16.78
C LEU A 109 -6.89 -19.36 16.88
N GLU A 110 -6.77 -20.67 16.85
CA GLU A 110 -5.46 -21.35 16.88
C GLU A 110 -4.69 -21.13 15.58
N ASN A 111 -5.39 -21.19 14.45
CA ASN A 111 -4.81 -20.86 13.15
C ASN A 111 -4.33 -19.42 13.10
N ALA A 112 -5.10 -18.47 13.62
CA ALA A 112 -4.72 -17.05 13.68
C ALA A 112 -3.42 -16.81 14.43
N LYS A 113 -3.20 -17.49 15.57
CA LYS A 113 -1.93 -17.42 16.32
C LYS A 113 -0.74 -17.91 15.48
N THR A 114 -0.92 -19.06 14.83
CA THR A 114 0.12 -19.65 13.98
C THR A 114 0.42 -18.75 12.78
N TYR A 115 -0.62 -18.17 12.18
CA TYR A 115 -0.51 -17.26 11.05
C TYR A 115 0.20 -15.97 11.42
N ALA A 116 -0.19 -15.35 12.53
CA ALA A 116 0.46 -14.15 13.05
C ALA A 116 1.95 -14.39 13.36
N ALA A 117 2.29 -15.55 13.94
CA ALA A 117 3.69 -15.91 14.19
C ALA A 117 4.49 -16.04 12.89
N LYS A 118 3.94 -16.70 11.86
CA LYS A 118 4.58 -16.82 10.53
C LYS A 118 4.79 -15.45 9.88
N ARG A 119 3.80 -14.58 9.90
CA ARG A 119 3.90 -13.22 9.36
C ARG A 119 5.00 -12.41 10.06
N LYS A 120 5.05 -12.48 11.40
CA LYS A 120 6.09 -11.80 12.19
C LYS A 120 7.49 -12.31 11.84
N ALA A 121 7.65 -13.61 11.69
CA ALA A 121 8.92 -14.21 11.30
C ALA A 121 9.35 -13.78 9.89
N GLU A 122 8.42 -13.76 8.92
CA GLU A 122 8.70 -13.32 7.55
C GLU A 122 9.05 -11.83 7.48
N ALA A 123 8.32 -10.98 8.19
CA ALA A 123 8.63 -9.54 8.29
C ALA A 123 10.02 -9.30 8.90
N ALA A 124 10.40 -10.06 9.92
CA ALA A 124 11.74 -9.98 10.51
C ALA A 124 12.83 -10.43 9.52
N ARG A 125 12.56 -11.47 8.73
CA ARG A 125 13.46 -11.96 7.68
C ARG A 125 13.67 -10.92 6.58
N ILE A 126 12.59 -10.32 6.07
CA ILE A 126 12.65 -9.25 5.05
C ILE A 126 13.48 -8.09 5.58
N LYS A 127 13.18 -7.62 6.79
CA LYS A 127 13.95 -6.53 7.42
C LYS A 127 15.46 -6.85 7.56
N ALA A 128 15.80 -8.09 7.90
CA ALA A 128 17.20 -8.51 7.99
C ALA A 128 17.88 -8.53 6.62
N LEU A 129 17.17 -8.93 5.56
CA LEU A 129 17.69 -8.88 4.18
C LEU A 129 17.94 -7.44 3.74
N ASP A 130 16.98 -6.53 3.94
CA ASP A 130 17.13 -5.10 3.60
C ASP A 130 18.34 -4.48 4.32
N GLN A 131 18.50 -4.75 5.62
CA GLN A 131 19.64 -4.28 6.39
C GLN A 131 20.97 -4.83 5.85
N SER A 132 21.01 -6.11 5.45
CA SER A 132 22.21 -6.73 4.88
C SER A 132 22.55 -6.14 3.50
N GLU A 133 21.55 -5.77 2.73
CA GLU A 133 21.72 -5.15 1.42
C GLU A 133 22.24 -3.71 1.53
N LEU A 134 21.67 -2.93 2.45
CA LEU A 134 22.16 -1.59 2.80
C LEU A 134 23.62 -1.62 3.27
N ALA A 135 23.98 -2.57 4.14
CA ALA A 135 25.35 -2.74 4.62
C ALA A 135 26.32 -3.09 3.47
N ARG A 136 25.92 -3.98 2.55
CA ARG A 136 26.73 -4.34 1.37
C ARG A 136 26.91 -3.15 0.43
N ASN A 137 25.85 -2.37 0.19
CA ASN A 137 25.92 -1.20 -0.68
C ASN A 137 26.80 -0.10 -0.09
N SER A 138 26.71 0.15 1.22
CA SER A 138 27.57 1.12 1.91
C SER A 138 29.05 0.69 1.88
N ALA A 139 29.33 -0.59 2.11
CA ALA A 139 30.71 -1.11 2.04
C ALA A 139 31.26 -1.00 0.62
N ARG A 140 30.48 -1.32 -0.41
CA ARG A 140 30.89 -1.16 -1.81
C ARG A 140 31.18 0.29 -2.14
N CYS A 141 30.33 1.21 -1.68
CA CYS A 141 30.51 2.63 -1.92
C CYS A 141 31.76 3.17 -1.25
N GLN A 142 32.08 2.76 -0.02
CA GLN A 142 33.33 3.11 0.67
C GLN A 142 34.58 2.60 -0.08
N THR A 143 34.50 1.40 -0.64
CA THR A 143 35.60 0.87 -1.45
C THR A 143 35.83 1.71 -2.71
N GLN A 144 34.75 2.07 -3.43
CA GLN A 144 34.80 2.90 -4.63
C GLN A 144 35.36 4.32 -4.35
N MET A 145 35.04 4.90 -3.17
CA MET A 145 35.62 6.18 -2.74
C MET A 145 37.09 6.06 -2.48
N ARG A 146 37.58 4.97 -1.86
CA ARG A 146 39.02 4.74 -1.63
C ARG A 146 39.80 4.59 -2.93
N GLU A 147 39.17 4.01 -3.95
CA GLU A 147 39.73 3.82 -5.27
C GLU A 147 39.65 5.07 -6.18
N GLY A 148 39.05 6.17 -5.68
CA GLY A 148 38.87 7.42 -6.43
C GLY A 148 37.89 7.36 -7.57
N GLN A 149 37.05 6.33 -7.62
CA GLN A 149 36.03 6.12 -8.68
C GLN A 149 34.72 6.88 -8.44
N LYS A 150 34.41 7.25 -7.19
CA LYS A 150 33.19 8.00 -6.81
C LYS A 150 33.50 9.06 -5.76
N GLY A 151 32.80 10.19 -5.86
CA GLY A 151 32.76 11.22 -4.82
C GLY A 151 31.81 10.85 -3.66
N ALA A 152 31.99 11.55 -2.52
CA ALA A 152 31.16 11.32 -1.32
C ALA A 152 29.64 11.57 -1.57
N ASP A 153 29.28 12.43 -2.52
CA ASP A 153 27.90 12.78 -2.84
C ASP A 153 27.17 11.71 -3.69
N ASP A 154 27.93 10.84 -4.37
CA ASP A 154 27.40 9.76 -5.20
C ASP A 154 26.96 8.52 -4.38
N CYS A 155 27.14 8.55 -3.07
CA CYS A 155 26.90 7.45 -2.14
C CYS A 155 25.70 7.67 -1.20
N ARG A 156 24.87 8.67 -1.49
CA ARG A 156 23.64 8.96 -0.74
C ARG A 156 22.40 8.31 -1.32
#